data_09bb4c1761179dc72c6262a526401f8b
#
_entry.id   09bb4c1761179dc72c6262a526401f8b
#
_cell.length_a   1.000
_cell.length_b   1.000
_cell.length_c   1.000
_cell.angle_alpha   90.00
_cell.angle_beta   90.00
_cell.angle_gamma   90.00
#
_symmetry.space_group_name_H-M   'P 1'
#
loop_
_entity.id
_entity.type
_entity.pdbx_description
1 polymer ?
#
loop_
_entity_poly.entity_id
_entity_poly.type
_entity_poly.pdbx_seq_one_letter_code
_entity_poly.pdbx_strand_id
1 'polypeptide(L)'
;MRCRLTLPLLLSLILSAIPAAALDVLYLVRHAEKVDDWPAAREMDAYRPLSPAGVARAESLAARLKGEGIAAVYSSRTTRSLATAEPLAKATGKPIVGDDATTRPEEMAGFLASLREKYAGDRAVLIVGHSNTIPELLVKLGAKPECFQRLGITGQPGSLLTDGYDGLWRVDLKKQGCEAIERDTLKPNP
;
A
#
# COMPACT_ATOMS: atom_id res chain seq x y z
N MET A 1 -44.65 48.16 -40.67
CA MET A 1 -43.86 46.91 -40.61
C MET A 1 -43.02 46.92 -39.35
N ARG A 2 -43.33 46.07 -38.33
CA ARG A 2 -42.56 45.97 -37.07
C ARG A 2 -41.77 44.69 -37.15
N CYS A 3 -40.43 44.83 -37.29
CA CYS A 3 -39.49 43.72 -37.29
C CYS A 3 -39.29 43.25 -35.83
N ARG A 4 -39.68 42.02 -35.50
CA ARG A 4 -39.41 41.37 -34.21
C ARG A 4 -38.06 40.65 -34.29
N LEU A 5 -37.05 41.22 -33.63
CA LEU A 5 -35.79 40.52 -33.42
C LEU A 5 -36.01 39.46 -32.32
N THR A 6 -35.91 38.19 -32.69
CA THR A 6 -35.83 37.06 -31.74
C THR A 6 -34.39 36.82 -31.38
N LEU A 7 -34.02 37.11 -30.15
CA LEU A 7 -32.70 36.83 -29.58
C LEU A 7 -32.62 35.34 -29.17
N PRO A 8 -31.69 34.55 -29.68
CA PRO A 8 -31.52 33.14 -29.27
C PRO A 8 -30.92 33.10 -27.86
N LEU A 9 -31.63 32.45 -26.95
CA LEU A 9 -31.17 32.15 -25.59
C LEU A 9 -30.10 31.05 -25.67
N LEU A 10 -28.82 31.42 -25.59
CA LEU A 10 -27.70 30.48 -25.44
C LEU A 10 -27.74 29.87 -24.05
N LEU A 11 -28.27 28.66 -23.94
CA LEU A 11 -28.24 27.84 -22.73
C LEU A 11 -26.80 27.29 -22.55
N SER A 12 -25.96 27.99 -21.79
CA SER A 12 -24.63 27.49 -21.41
C SER A 12 -24.77 26.30 -20.48
N LEU A 13 -24.55 25.11 -21.00
CA LEU A 13 -24.38 23.88 -20.20
C LEU A 13 -23.10 24.02 -19.39
N ILE A 14 -23.19 24.41 -18.12
CA ILE A 14 -22.08 24.32 -17.18
C ILE A 14 -21.91 22.83 -16.85
N LEU A 15 -20.98 22.18 -17.56
CA LEU A 15 -20.55 20.83 -17.24
C LEU A 15 -19.71 20.91 -15.96
N SER A 16 -20.36 20.75 -14.81
CA SER A 16 -19.66 20.62 -13.54
C SER A 16 -18.78 19.38 -13.60
N ALA A 17 -17.47 19.56 -13.74
CA ALA A 17 -16.51 18.49 -13.60
C ALA A 17 -16.64 17.93 -12.17
N ILE A 18 -17.30 16.78 -12.03
CA ILE A 18 -17.27 16.02 -10.79
C ILE A 18 -15.80 15.67 -10.57
N PRO A 19 -15.18 16.07 -9.44
CA PRO A 19 -13.79 15.68 -9.17
C PRO A 19 -13.72 14.16 -9.22
N ALA A 20 -12.84 13.63 -10.06
CA ALA A 20 -12.61 12.20 -10.11
C ALA A 20 -12.23 11.75 -8.70
N ALA A 21 -13.01 10.84 -8.12
CA ALA A 21 -12.71 10.29 -6.81
C ALA A 21 -11.32 9.64 -6.90
N ALA A 22 -10.42 9.96 -5.98
CA ALA A 22 -9.07 9.42 -5.93
C ALA A 22 -9.02 8.24 -4.97
N LEU A 23 -8.00 7.36 -5.11
CA LEU A 23 -7.66 6.37 -4.09
C LEU A 23 -7.38 7.12 -2.78
N ASP A 24 -8.05 6.71 -1.68
CA ASP A 24 -7.98 7.44 -0.42
C ASP A 24 -6.77 7.04 0.44
N VAL A 25 -6.48 5.72 0.51
CA VAL A 25 -5.53 5.17 1.48
C VAL A 25 -4.66 4.10 0.86
N LEU A 26 -3.37 4.12 1.20
CA LEU A 26 -2.48 2.97 1.04
C LEU A 26 -2.15 2.38 2.40
N TYR A 27 -2.28 1.06 2.52
CA TYR A 27 -1.71 0.30 3.61
C TYR A 27 -0.42 -0.35 3.14
N LEU A 28 0.63 -0.23 3.94
CA LEU A 28 1.91 -0.88 3.69
C LEU A 28 2.25 -1.78 4.87
N VAL A 29 2.81 -2.95 4.58
CA VAL A 29 3.26 -3.89 5.60
C VAL A 29 4.49 -4.64 5.09
N ARG A 30 5.45 -4.89 5.96
CA ARG A 30 6.50 -5.87 5.69
C ARG A 30 5.88 -7.28 5.74
N HIS A 31 6.35 -8.21 4.90
CA HIS A 31 5.98 -9.62 5.06
C HIS A 31 6.17 -10.08 6.52
N ALA A 32 5.33 -10.99 6.99
CA ALA A 32 5.38 -11.51 8.34
C ALA A 32 6.61 -12.42 8.57
N GLU A 33 6.80 -12.90 9.79
CA GLU A 33 7.96 -13.71 10.18
C GLU A 33 8.12 -14.95 9.29
N LYS A 34 9.34 -15.16 8.80
CA LYS A 34 9.72 -16.34 8.01
C LYS A 34 10.38 -17.40 8.91
N VAL A 35 10.36 -18.65 8.50
CA VAL A 35 11.09 -19.72 9.21
C VAL A 35 12.59 -19.40 9.25
N ASP A 36 13.28 -19.75 10.33
CA ASP A 36 14.73 -19.51 10.46
C ASP A 36 15.55 -20.61 9.84
N ASP A 37 15.15 -21.88 10.00
CA ASP A 37 15.80 -23.02 9.39
C ASP A 37 15.38 -23.15 7.92
N TRP A 38 16.24 -22.70 7.00
CA TRP A 38 16.00 -22.69 5.56
C TRP A 38 17.35 -22.77 4.81
N PRO A 39 17.42 -23.43 3.66
CA PRO A 39 18.65 -23.51 2.86
C PRO A 39 19.28 -22.15 2.60
N ALA A 40 20.59 -22.02 2.84
CA ALA A 40 21.33 -20.77 2.73
C ALA A 40 21.53 -20.28 1.28
N ALA A 41 21.26 -21.12 0.28
CA ALA A 41 21.36 -20.75 -1.13
C ALA A 41 20.45 -19.55 -1.42
N ARG A 42 21.03 -18.48 -2.02
CA ARG A 42 20.34 -17.20 -2.24
C ARG A 42 19.06 -17.34 -3.06
N GLU A 43 19.07 -18.19 -4.08
CA GLU A 43 17.93 -18.51 -4.93
C GLU A 43 16.77 -19.14 -4.16
N MET A 44 17.04 -19.80 -3.04
CA MET A 44 16.05 -20.43 -2.19
C MET A 44 15.34 -19.44 -1.26
N ASP A 45 15.91 -18.26 -0.99
CA ASP A 45 15.27 -17.27 -0.09
C ASP A 45 13.92 -16.78 -0.61
N ALA A 46 13.72 -16.75 -1.92
CA ALA A 46 12.43 -16.36 -2.52
C ALA A 46 11.29 -17.32 -2.14
N TYR A 47 11.61 -18.60 -1.90
CA TYR A 47 10.65 -19.65 -1.55
C TYR A 47 10.46 -19.84 -0.03
N ARG A 48 11.22 -19.11 0.79
CA ARG A 48 11.19 -19.21 2.25
C ARG A 48 9.80 -18.90 2.80
N PRO A 49 9.12 -19.86 3.49
CA PRO A 49 7.75 -19.70 3.96
C PRO A 49 7.67 -18.89 5.26
N LEU A 50 6.45 -18.57 5.67
CA LEU A 50 6.17 -18.01 6.97
C LEU A 50 6.41 -19.03 8.08
N SER A 51 6.86 -18.55 9.24
CA SER A 51 6.86 -19.29 10.50
C SER A 51 5.42 -19.34 11.07
N PRO A 52 5.14 -20.19 12.09
CA PRO A 52 3.85 -20.17 12.78
C PRO A 52 3.47 -18.79 13.31
N ALA A 53 4.43 -18.02 13.85
CA ALA A 53 4.20 -16.64 14.28
C ALA A 53 3.83 -15.72 13.10
N GLY A 54 4.48 -15.92 11.95
CA GLY A 54 4.18 -15.19 10.73
C GLY A 54 2.78 -15.49 10.18
N VAL A 55 2.33 -16.74 10.25
CA VAL A 55 0.96 -17.11 9.88
C VAL A 55 -0.05 -16.39 10.78
N ALA A 56 0.12 -16.45 12.11
CA ALA A 56 -0.75 -15.75 13.05
C ALA A 56 -0.78 -14.23 12.82
N ARG A 57 0.37 -13.62 12.46
CA ARG A 57 0.43 -12.20 12.10
C ARG A 57 -0.30 -11.88 10.79
N ALA A 58 -0.21 -12.72 9.78
CA ALA A 58 -0.95 -12.56 8.52
C ALA A 58 -2.47 -12.64 8.74
N GLU A 59 -2.94 -13.51 9.64
CA GLU A 59 -4.34 -13.59 10.05
C GLU A 59 -4.78 -12.32 10.81
N SER A 60 -3.92 -11.80 11.70
CA SER A 60 -4.17 -10.54 12.41
C SER A 60 -4.26 -9.35 11.45
N LEU A 61 -3.42 -9.30 10.42
CA LEU A 61 -3.50 -8.30 9.35
C LEU A 61 -4.87 -8.38 8.64
N ALA A 62 -5.32 -9.57 8.30
CA ALA A 62 -6.62 -9.78 7.67
C ALA A 62 -7.76 -9.33 8.58
N ALA A 63 -7.74 -9.71 9.86
CA ALA A 63 -8.74 -9.30 10.84
C ALA A 63 -8.80 -7.76 11.00
N ARG A 64 -7.63 -7.10 10.98
CA ARG A 64 -7.50 -5.64 11.10
C ARG A 64 -8.02 -4.88 9.87
N LEU A 65 -7.81 -5.42 8.65
CA LEU A 65 -8.06 -4.69 7.42
C LEU A 65 -9.30 -5.13 6.63
N LYS A 66 -9.96 -6.24 6.95
CA LYS A 66 -11.13 -6.77 6.20
C LYS A 66 -12.28 -5.77 6.06
N GLY A 67 -12.43 -4.82 6.99
CA GLY A 67 -13.47 -3.78 6.98
C GLY A 67 -13.05 -2.46 6.34
N GLU A 68 -11.79 -2.31 5.89
CA GLU A 68 -11.22 -1.05 5.42
C GLU A 68 -11.50 -0.74 3.93
N GLY A 69 -12.33 -1.52 3.26
CA GLY A 69 -12.67 -1.30 1.86
C GLY A 69 -11.50 -1.55 0.90
N ILE A 70 -10.75 -2.64 1.14
CA ILE A 70 -9.60 -3.02 0.31
C ILE A 70 -10.06 -3.36 -1.11
N ALA A 71 -9.60 -2.61 -2.09
CA ALA A 71 -9.87 -2.83 -3.50
C ALA A 71 -8.89 -3.82 -4.14
N ALA A 72 -7.64 -3.84 -3.68
CA ALA A 72 -6.61 -4.73 -4.18
C ALA A 72 -5.52 -5.01 -3.14
N VAL A 73 -4.83 -6.14 -3.31
CA VAL A 73 -3.69 -6.55 -2.50
C VAL A 73 -2.50 -6.77 -3.42
N TYR A 74 -1.48 -5.93 -3.30
CA TYR A 74 -0.22 -6.05 -4.02
C TYR A 74 0.85 -6.70 -3.15
N SER A 75 1.72 -7.47 -3.77
CA SER A 75 2.77 -8.19 -3.06
C SER A 75 4.00 -8.39 -3.96
N SER A 76 5.18 -8.46 -3.38
CA SER A 76 6.31 -9.08 -4.09
C SER A 76 6.02 -10.57 -4.35
N ARG A 77 6.75 -11.16 -5.30
CA ARG A 77 6.54 -12.56 -5.71
C ARG A 77 7.18 -13.60 -4.78
N THR A 78 7.70 -13.19 -3.62
CA THR A 78 8.27 -14.16 -2.65
C THR A 78 7.17 -14.89 -1.90
N THR A 79 7.41 -16.18 -1.59
CA THR A 79 6.43 -17.02 -0.87
C THR A 79 5.93 -16.37 0.42
N ARG A 80 6.84 -15.81 1.23
CA ARG A 80 6.48 -15.14 2.49
C ARG A 80 5.56 -13.92 2.31
N SER A 81 5.80 -13.13 1.25
CA SER A 81 4.97 -11.96 0.99
C SER A 81 3.59 -12.32 0.47
N LEU A 82 3.52 -13.31 -0.43
CA LEU A 82 2.24 -13.84 -0.92
C LEU A 82 1.43 -14.47 0.22
N ALA A 83 2.08 -15.27 1.08
CA ALA A 83 1.45 -15.90 2.24
C ALA A 83 0.99 -14.86 3.29
N THR A 84 1.69 -13.73 3.44
CA THR A 84 1.24 -12.62 4.30
C THR A 84 -0.03 -11.95 3.74
N ALA A 85 -0.13 -11.84 2.43
CA ALA A 85 -1.27 -11.22 1.73
C ALA A 85 -2.52 -12.12 1.69
N GLU A 86 -2.33 -13.44 1.70
CA GLU A 86 -3.37 -14.43 1.39
C GLU A 86 -4.60 -14.37 2.31
N PRO A 87 -4.49 -14.29 3.65
CA PRO A 87 -5.67 -14.24 4.51
C PRO A 87 -6.56 -13.02 4.24
N LEU A 88 -5.97 -11.84 3.99
CA LEU A 88 -6.74 -10.66 3.65
C LEU A 88 -7.39 -10.77 2.26
N ALA A 89 -6.66 -11.26 1.29
CA ALA A 89 -7.17 -11.50 -0.07
C ALA A 89 -8.40 -12.42 -0.04
N LYS A 90 -8.34 -13.51 0.73
CA LYS A 90 -9.48 -14.41 0.97
C LYS A 90 -10.64 -13.72 1.66
N ALA A 91 -10.37 -12.97 2.73
CA ALA A 91 -11.41 -12.30 3.53
C ALA A 91 -12.15 -11.20 2.75
N THR A 92 -11.48 -10.57 1.78
CA THR A 92 -12.05 -9.49 0.96
C THR A 92 -12.52 -9.94 -0.42
N GLY A 93 -12.22 -11.18 -0.82
CA GLY A 93 -12.50 -11.69 -2.17
C GLY A 93 -11.67 -11.01 -3.27
N LYS A 94 -10.54 -10.39 -2.92
CA LYS A 94 -9.68 -9.68 -3.87
C LYS A 94 -8.48 -10.52 -4.28
N PRO A 95 -8.05 -10.44 -5.56
CA PRO A 95 -6.86 -11.16 -6.00
C PRO A 95 -5.58 -10.55 -5.38
N ILE A 96 -4.56 -11.38 -5.21
CA ILE A 96 -3.20 -10.90 -4.94
C ILE A 96 -2.53 -10.61 -6.28
N VAL A 97 -2.05 -9.38 -6.45
CA VAL A 97 -1.30 -8.96 -7.63
C VAL A 97 0.18 -8.99 -7.29
N GLY A 98 0.90 -9.97 -7.84
CA GLY A 98 2.36 -10.03 -7.74
C GLY A 98 2.99 -8.99 -8.67
N ASP A 99 3.66 -7.99 -8.10
CA ASP A 99 4.27 -6.90 -8.85
C ASP A 99 5.72 -6.64 -8.38
N ASP A 100 6.66 -6.70 -9.32
CA ASP A 100 8.07 -6.53 -9.03
C ASP A 100 8.43 -5.08 -8.66
N ALA A 101 7.61 -4.11 -9.09
CA ALA A 101 7.77 -2.70 -8.69
C ALA A 101 7.67 -2.49 -7.16
N THR A 102 7.07 -3.43 -6.42
CA THR A 102 7.09 -3.42 -4.95
C THR A 102 8.48 -3.65 -4.35
N THR A 103 9.45 -4.09 -5.16
CA THR A 103 10.83 -4.42 -4.74
C THR A 103 11.90 -3.61 -5.46
N ARG A 104 11.54 -2.80 -6.46
CA ARG A 104 12.46 -2.02 -7.29
C ARG A 104 12.28 -0.53 -7.03
N PRO A 105 13.17 0.13 -6.28
CA PRO A 105 13.04 1.54 -5.92
C PRO A 105 12.86 2.49 -7.10
N GLU A 106 13.48 2.19 -8.24
CA GLU A 106 13.39 2.95 -9.49
C GLU A 106 11.99 2.90 -10.13
N GLU A 107 11.24 1.81 -9.93
CA GLU A 107 9.89 1.63 -10.48
C GLU A 107 8.78 2.12 -9.53
N MET A 108 9.08 2.29 -8.23
CA MET A 108 8.08 2.59 -7.19
C MET A 108 7.28 3.86 -7.46
N ALA A 109 7.88 4.90 -7.99
CA ALA A 109 7.16 6.15 -8.26
C ALA A 109 6.08 5.98 -9.33
N GLY A 110 6.43 5.31 -10.45
CA GLY A 110 5.48 4.96 -11.51
C GLY A 110 4.39 4.00 -11.02
N PHE A 111 4.77 3.01 -10.21
CA PHE A 111 3.84 2.08 -9.58
C PHE A 111 2.81 2.80 -8.69
N LEU A 112 3.24 3.69 -7.80
CA LEU A 112 2.34 4.45 -6.95
C LEU A 112 1.41 5.37 -7.75
N ALA A 113 1.89 5.96 -8.84
CA ALA A 113 1.06 6.76 -9.75
C ALA A 113 -0.01 5.89 -10.43
N SER A 114 0.37 4.71 -10.94
CA SER A 114 -0.56 3.77 -11.57
C SER A 114 -1.63 3.24 -10.62
N LEU A 115 -1.31 3.04 -9.33
CA LEU A 115 -2.30 2.67 -8.32
C LEU A 115 -3.35 3.75 -8.11
N ARG A 116 -2.93 5.02 -8.05
CA ARG A 116 -3.85 6.16 -7.88
C ARG A 116 -4.83 6.29 -9.04
N GLU A 117 -4.36 6.02 -10.26
CA GLU A 117 -5.19 6.05 -11.45
C GLU A 117 -6.14 4.84 -11.52
N LYS A 118 -5.58 3.63 -11.36
CA LYS A 118 -6.32 2.37 -11.49
C LYS A 118 -7.42 2.20 -10.45
N TYR A 119 -7.20 2.68 -9.23
CA TYR A 119 -8.13 2.56 -8.10
C TYR A 119 -8.75 3.90 -7.71
N ALA A 120 -8.89 4.80 -8.68
CA ALA A 120 -9.60 6.06 -8.48
C ALA A 120 -11.05 5.80 -8.04
N GLY A 121 -11.43 6.33 -6.87
CA GLY A 121 -12.74 6.09 -6.27
C GLY A 121 -12.81 4.94 -5.27
N ASP A 122 -11.78 4.11 -5.19
CA ASP A 122 -11.66 3.05 -4.19
C ASP A 122 -11.12 3.58 -2.86
N ARG A 123 -11.45 2.89 -1.75
CA ARG A 123 -11.04 3.35 -0.42
C ARG A 123 -9.59 3.05 -0.10
N ALA A 124 -9.14 1.81 -0.34
CA ALA A 124 -7.80 1.41 0.08
C ALA A 124 -7.17 0.32 -0.80
N VAL A 125 -5.84 0.31 -0.83
CA VAL A 125 -5.01 -0.76 -1.40
C VAL A 125 -3.99 -1.19 -0.36
N LEU A 126 -3.73 -2.51 -0.23
CA LEU A 126 -2.64 -3.04 0.57
C LEU A 126 -1.42 -3.34 -0.31
N ILE A 127 -0.22 -2.99 0.18
CA ILE A 127 1.08 -3.37 -0.40
C ILE A 127 1.88 -4.15 0.65
N VAL A 128 2.23 -5.39 0.33
CA VAL A 128 3.11 -6.24 1.13
C VAL A 128 4.53 -6.22 0.53
N GLY A 129 5.48 -5.69 1.27
CA GLY A 129 6.88 -5.54 0.85
C GLY A 129 7.88 -6.16 1.83
N HIS A 130 9.08 -5.58 1.88
CA HIS A 130 10.21 -6.06 2.68
C HIS A 130 10.76 -4.96 3.60
N SER A 131 11.66 -5.34 4.51
CA SER A 131 12.27 -4.40 5.47
C SER A 131 12.95 -3.20 4.80
N ASN A 132 13.50 -3.39 3.60
CA ASN A 132 14.18 -2.35 2.82
C ASN A 132 13.28 -1.63 1.81
N THR A 133 12.18 -2.25 1.36
CA THR A 133 11.33 -1.66 0.33
C THR A 133 10.18 -0.84 0.90
N ILE A 134 9.67 -1.19 2.09
CA ILE A 134 8.65 -0.41 2.79
C ILE A 134 9.13 1.02 3.10
N PRO A 135 10.33 1.24 3.68
CA PRO A 135 10.77 2.62 3.92
C PRO A 135 10.98 3.42 2.63
N GLU A 136 11.43 2.80 1.54
CA GLU A 136 11.54 3.47 0.24
C GLU A 136 10.16 3.90 -0.30
N LEU A 137 9.13 3.06 -0.19
CA LEU A 137 7.76 3.41 -0.52
C LEU A 137 7.25 4.58 0.35
N LEU A 138 7.51 4.53 1.66
CA LEU A 138 7.11 5.59 2.58
C LEU A 138 7.78 6.94 2.23
N VAL A 139 9.06 6.93 1.84
CA VAL A 139 9.77 8.13 1.37
C VAL A 139 9.14 8.67 0.09
N LYS A 140 8.82 7.82 -0.88
CA LYS A 140 8.09 8.22 -2.11
C LYS A 140 6.69 8.78 -1.80
N LEU A 141 6.08 8.38 -0.68
CA LEU A 141 4.79 8.85 -0.19
C LEU A 141 4.89 10.08 0.73
N GLY A 142 6.09 10.61 0.97
CA GLY A 142 6.30 11.86 1.68
C GLY A 142 6.90 11.74 3.07
N ALA A 143 7.34 10.53 3.51
CA ALA A 143 8.11 10.40 4.75
C ALA A 143 9.45 11.15 4.62
N LYS A 144 9.82 11.87 5.68
CA LYS A 144 11.04 12.64 5.79
C LYS A 144 11.82 12.24 7.05
N PRO A 145 13.12 12.57 7.16
CA PRO A 145 13.94 12.17 8.30
C PRO A 145 13.34 12.52 9.66
N GLU A 146 12.64 13.65 9.80
CA GLU A 146 12.01 14.07 11.06
C GLU A 146 10.93 13.12 11.58
N CYS A 147 10.34 12.27 10.71
CA CYS A 147 9.33 11.30 11.14
C CYS A 147 9.83 9.84 11.14
N PHE A 148 11.06 9.57 10.73
CA PHE A 148 11.57 8.19 10.61
C PHE A 148 11.50 7.42 11.93
N GLN A 149 11.93 8.02 13.03
CA GLN A 149 11.86 7.38 14.35
C GLN A 149 10.43 6.95 14.70
N ARG A 150 9.45 7.84 14.52
CA ARG A 150 8.03 7.55 14.78
C ARG A 150 7.49 6.47 13.86
N LEU A 151 7.97 6.40 12.62
CA LEU A 151 7.57 5.40 11.63
C LEU A 151 8.34 4.08 11.76
N GLY A 152 9.29 3.95 12.69
CA GLY A 152 10.14 2.77 12.84
C GLY A 152 11.05 2.55 11.64
N ILE A 153 11.52 3.64 11.03
CA ILE A 153 12.49 3.64 9.93
C ILE A 153 13.87 3.94 10.51
N THR A 154 14.84 3.09 10.20
CA THR A 154 16.24 3.22 10.62
C THR A 154 17.17 3.24 9.39
N GLY A 155 18.45 3.59 9.60
CA GLY A 155 19.43 3.65 8.51
C GLY A 155 19.60 5.03 7.90
N GLN A 156 20.22 5.09 6.74
CA GLN A 156 20.54 6.31 6.00
C GLN A 156 19.95 6.26 4.58
N PRO A 157 19.78 7.39 3.90
CA PRO A 157 19.32 7.40 2.51
C PRO A 157 20.11 6.41 1.64
N GLY A 158 19.38 5.54 0.92
CA GLY A 158 19.95 4.44 0.13
C GLY A 158 20.13 3.11 0.90
N SER A 159 19.94 3.09 2.24
CA SER A 159 19.99 1.88 3.07
C SER A 159 18.97 1.92 4.22
N LEU A 160 17.79 2.46 3.95
CA LEU A 160 16.70 2.52 4.94
C LEU A 160 16.14 1.13 5.20
N LEU A 161 15.82 0.86 6.46
CA LEU A 161 15.20 -0.39 6.92
C LEU A 161 14.03 -0.09 7.87
N THR A 162 13.08 -1.02 7.93
CA THR A 162 12.10 -1.08 9.02
C THR A 162 12.45 -2.20 9.97
N ASP A 163 12.37 -1.91 11.28
CA ASP A 163 12.60 -2.90 12.32
C ASP A 163 11.35 -3.76 12.55
N GLY A 164 11.60 -5.03 12.95
CA GLY A 164 10.52 -5.96 13.31
C GLY A 164 9.61 -6.35 12.14
N TYR A 165 8.52 -7.01 12.49
CA TYR A 165 7.47 -7.48 11.57
C TYR A 165 6.08 -6.90 11.89
N ASP A 166 6.00 -6.06 12.90
CA ASP A 166 4.75 -5.59 13.51
C ASP A 166 4.23 -4.26 12.94
N GLY A 167 5.01 -3.59 12.08
CA GLY A 167 4.62 -2.31 11.50
C GLY A 167 3.51 -2.46 10.44
N LEU A 168 2.42 -1.74 10.64
CA LEU A 168 1.39 -1.46 9.64
C LEU A 168 1.33 0.05 9.42
N TRP A 169 1.65 0.49 8.23
CA TRP A 169 1.59 1.91 7.87
C TRP A 169 0.32 2.20 7.08
N ARG A 170 -0.44 3.17 7.55
CA ARG A 170 -1.57 3.76 6.85
C ARG A 170 -1.15 5.11 6.27
N VAL A 171 -1.28 5.28 4.98
CA VAL A 171 -0.96 6.52 4.27
C VAL A 171 -2.24 7.12 3.71
N ASP A 172 -2.63 8.28 4.23
CA ASP A 172 -3.75 9.08 3.75
C ASP A 172 -3.29 9.90 2.54
N LEU A 173 -3.74 9.53 1.36
CA LEU A 173 -3.30 10.14 0.10
C LEU A 173 -3.89 11.54 -0.15
N LYS A 174 -4.79 12.01 0.71
CA LYS A 174 -5.35 13.37 0.72
C LYS A 174 -4.46 14.35 1.49
N LYS A 175 -3.54 13.83 2.31
CA LYS A 175 -2.56 14.58 3.08
C LYS A 175 -1.17 14.52 2.44
N GLN A 176 -0.24 15.29 2.95
CA GLN A 176 1.15 15.32 2.46
C GLN A 176 2.16 15.21 3.60
N GLY A 177 3.35 14.73 3.27
CA GLY A 177 4.45 14.65 4.21
C GLY A 177 4.21 13.70 5.37
N CYS A 178 4.92 13.93 6.46
CA CYS A 178 4.88 13.06 7.64
C CYS A 178 3.48 12.92 8.28
N GLU A 179 2.64 13.93 8.17
CA GLU A 179 1.27 13.92 8.73
C GLU A 179 0.32 12.99 7.96
N ALA A 180 0.66 12.63 6.72
CA ALA A 180 -0.09 11.67 5.92
C ALA A 180 0.08 10.24 6.41
N ILE A 181 1.12 9.94 7.20
CA ILE A 181 1.58 8.58 7.50
C ILE A 181 1.42 8.28 8.98
N GLU A 182 0.65 7.27 9.27
CA GLU A 182 0.46 6.71 10.62
C GLU A 182 1.07 5.31 10.66
N ARG A 183 1.75 4.95 11.77
CA ARG A 183 2.23 3.60 12.03
C ARG A 183 1.45 3.00 13.18
N ASP A 184 0.82 1.86 12.92
CA ASP A 184 0.15 1.01 13.91
C ASP A 184 1.00 -0.24 14.16
N THR A 185 0.70 -0.95 15.23
CA THR A 185 1.39 -2.20 15.62
C THR A 185 0.46 -3.39 15.47
N LEU A 186 0.81 -4.30 14.58
CA LEU A 186 0.13 -5.58 14.41
C LEU A 186 0.62 -6.59 15.45
N LYS A 187 -0.19 -6.87 16.45
CA LYS A 187 0.07 -7.97 17.38
C LYS A 187 -0.45 -9.27 16.76
N PRO A 188 0.29 -10.40 16.83
CA PRO A 188 -0.26 -11.69 16.49
C PRO A 188 -1.48 -11.98 17.37
N ASN A 189 -2.51 -12.58 16.81
CA ASN A 189 -3.59 -13.16 17.64
C ASN A 189 -2.98 -14.27 18.49
N PRO A 190 -3.37 -14.37 19.78
CA PRO A 190 -2.93 -15.45 20.65
C PRO A 190 -3.38 -16.83 20.14
#